data_88d7acbd1ffe6c5efa7024cac529ca97
#
_entry.id   88d7acbd1ffe6c5efa7024cac529ca97
#
_cell.length_a   1.000
_cell.length_b   1.000
_cell.length_c   1.000
_cell.angle_alpha   90.00
_cell.angle_beta   90.00
_cell.angle_gamma   90.00
#
_symmetry.space_group_name_H-M   'P 1'
#
loop_
_entity.id
_entity.type
_entity.pdbx_description
1 polymer ?
#
loop_
_entity_poly.entity_id
_entity_poly.type
_entity_poly.pdbx_seq_one_letter_code
_entity_poly.pdbx_strand_id
1 'polypeptide(L)'
;MTSETLNPNKPSQQGWGTDFIGDSIAWFERTMRPNEGWIAALLLVLNLVTVVLSVEQADWVPSPNLVKLLFIAMLTGLILYRIPIWSLALVPVGLAAGLAIILWQLSSFTINGAPVEGADEVVRRLDLWLDAARTGNISIDALPFSFALMTATWLTGFLGAWLFLRYGNFWGVFILGGVGLLSNLTFLPPNTATHLAFYLFTALLLIARVQAIRRKHEWERREIKVDDHLNGLSLTDSLAITVFVIVVAFMLPMAPKWDPANDGYEYMRNPLKTMEDDFNRLFAGLPARRPMGFRIWGNVMALQGSIYPTTTQVLWVDSPAEMYWKARTYSTYNGKGWLSDHTVTEPLGYAPEFTQRGVDPLRIEVSYTVTPLYASKKLFSADQVRFVDRDVMI
;
A
#
# COMPACT_ATOMS: atom_id res chain seq x y z
N MET A 1 4.25 -35.36 78.15
CA MET A 1 5.28 -34.49 77.63
C MET A 1 6.10 -35.33 76.62
N THR A 2 5.73 -35.26 75.34
CA THR A 2 6.46 -35.87 74.25
C THR A 2 6.86 -34.72 73.29
N SER A 3 8.17 -34.47 73.26
CA SER A 3 8.82 -33.49 72.39
C SER A 3 8.92 -34.07 71.00
N GLU A 4 8.20 -33.51 70.08
CA GLU A 4 8.26 -33.75 68.64
C GLU A 4 9.52 -33.07 68.08
N THR A 5 10.54 -33.88 67.76
CA THR A 5 11.77 -33.42 67.13
C THR A 5 11.49 -33.08 65.65
N LEU A 6 11.57 -31.79 65.28
CA LEU A 6 11.56 -31.29 63.93
C LEU A 6 12.76 -31.88 63.15
N ASN A 7 12.48 -32.63 62.12
CA ASN A 7 13.47 -33.17 61.16
C ASN A 7 13.80 -32.09 60.11
N PRO A 8 15.04 -31.56 60.03
CA PRO A 8 15.42 -30.46 59.12
C PRO A 8 15.72 -30.89 57.70
N ASN A 9 15.49 -32.16 57.32
CA ASN A 9 15.85 -32.71 56.00
C ASN A 9 14.62 -33.23 55.20
N LYS A 10 13.51 -32.47 55.16
CA LYS A 10 12.53 -32.71 54.10
C LYS A 10 12.92 -31.82 52.90
N PRO A 11 13.34 -32.41 51.76
CA PRO A 11 13.50 -31.64 50.53
C PRO A 11 12.10 -31.12 50.17
N SER A 12 11.98 -29.77 50.14
CA SER A 12 10.80 -29.12 49.57
C SER A 12 10.62 -29.62 48.16
N GLN A 13 9.48 -30.25 47.86
CA GLN A 13 9.06 -30.50 46.48
C GLN A 13 8.77 -29.15 45.81
N GLN A 14 9.82 -28.39 45.48
CA GLN A 14 9.74 -27.28 44.56
C GLN A 14 9.48 -27.85 43.17
N GLY A 15 8.34 -27.44 42.60
CA GLY A 15 7.82 -27.99 41.36
C GLY A 15 8.75 -27.72 40.19
N TRP A 16 9.31 -28.74 39.63
CA TRP A 16 10.18 -28.78 38.44
C TRP A 16 9.56 -28.06 37.21
N GLY A 17 8.25 -27.84 37.20
CA GLY A 17 7.55 -27.15 36.08
C GLY A 17 7.58 -25.65 36.15
N THR A 18 7.56 -25.06 37.35
CA THR A 18 7.52 -23.59 37.53
C THR A 18 8.88 -22.93 37.29
N ASP A 19 9.96 -23.62 37.67
CA ASP A 19 11.33 -23.12 37.49
C ASP A 19 11.73 -23.14 35.99
N PHE A 20 11.36 -24.21 35.25
CA PHE A 20 11.66 -24.32 33.84
C PHE A 20 10.95 -23.25 33.00
N ILE A 21 9.69 -22.94 33.29
CA ILE A 21 8.95 -21.88 32.64
C ILE A 21 9.53 -20.50 33.02
N GLY A 22 9.85 -20.29 34.30
CA GLY A 22 10.46 -19.07 34.79
C GLY A 22 11.83 -18.79 34.15
N ASP A 23 12.67 -19.82 34.09
CA ASP A 23 14.00 -19.76 33.49
C ASP A 23 13.92 -19.55 31.95
N SER A 24 12.97 -20.22 31.30
CA SER A 24 12.72 -20.03 29.86
C SER A 24 12.25 -18.61 29.52
N ILE A 25 11.35 -18.04 30.34
CA ILE A 25 10.88 -16.66 30.18
C ILE A 25 12.04 -15.67 30.46
N ALA A 26 12.81 -15.88 31.52
CA ALA A 26 13.96 -15.03 31.87
C ALA A 26 15.07 -15.11 30.80
N TRP A 27 15.31 -16.30 30.24
CA TRP A 27 16.23 -16.49 29.12
C TRP A 27 15.73 -15.76 27.88
N PHE A 28 14.44 -15.93 27.53
CA PHE A 28 13.81 -15.26 26.39
C PHE A 28 13.86 -13.73 26.56
N GLU A 29 13.53 -13.23 27.75
CA GLU A 29 13.57 -11.79 28.05
C GLU A 29 14.98 -11.22 27.91
N ARG A 30 16.00 -11.90 28.45
CA ARG A 30 17.39 -11.47 28.31
C ARG A 30 17.91 -11.57 26.89
N THR A 31 17.51 -12.61 26.15
CA THR A 31 18.04 -12.89 24.82
C THR A 31 17.28 -12.13 23.73
N MET A 32 15.97 -11.88 23.89
CA MET A 32 15.11 -11.29 22.84
C MET A 32 14.71 -9.85 23.13
N ARG A 33 15.12 -9.26 24.26
CA ARG A 33 14.77 -7.88 24.58
C ARG A 33 15.36 -6.90 23.55
N PRO A 34 14.51 -6.14 22.82
CA PRO A 34 14.99 -5.07 21.93
C PRO A 34 15.70 -3.97 22.74
N ASN A 35 16.67 -3.33 22.14
CA ASN A 35 17.39 -2.22 22.77
C ASN A 35 16.45 -1.06 23.17
N GLU A 36 15.39 -0.85 22.38
CA GLU A 36 14.36 0.18 22.57
C GLU A 36 13.22 -0.28 23.51
N GLY A 37 13.30 -1.52 24.02
CA GLY A 37 12.31 -2.11 24.93
C GLY A 37 11.05 -2.65 24.27
N TRP A 38 10.29 -3.45 25.02
CA TRP A 38 9.11 -4.17 24.53
C TRP A 38 7.97 -3.25 24.07
N ILE A 39 7.80 -2.07 24.70
CA ILE A 39 6.75 -1.10 24.30
C ILE A 39 7.04 -0.57 22.91
N ALA A 40 8.29 -0.25 22.59
CA ALA A 40 8.65 0.21 21.24
C ALA A 40 8.48 -0.91 20.19
N ALA A 41 8.81 -2.16 20.55
CA ALA A 41 8.57 -3.31 19.68
C ALA A 41 7.06 -3.53 19.45
N LEU A 42 6.23 -3.41 20.47
CA LEU A 42 4.76 -3.52 20.32
C LEU A 42 4.21 -2.42 19.41
N LEU A 43 4.63 -1.16 19.60
CA LEU A 43 4.22 -0.05 18.74
C LEU A 43 4.66 -0.25 17.28
N LEU A 44 5.86 -0.80 17.07
CA LEU A 44 6.33 -1.20 15.74
C LEU A 44 5.41 -2.25 15.11
N VAL A 45 5.08 -3.31 15.86
CA VAL A 45 4.16 -4.36 15.38
C VAL A 45 2.81 -3.76 15.02
N LEU A 46 2.21 -2.96 15.90
CA LEU A 46 0.92 -2.31 15.65
C LEU A 46 0.96 -1.41 14.40
N ASN A 47 2.04 -0.67 14.23
CA ASN A 47 2.24 0.20 13.08
C ASN A 47 2.28 -0.59 11.75
N LEU A 48 3.11 -1.63 11.67
CA LEU A 48 3.24 -2.45 10.46
C LEU A 48 2.01 -3.33 10.21
N VAL A 49 1.36 -3.85 11.26
CA VAL A 49 0.10 -4.59 11.14
C VAL A 49 -0.99 -3.71 10.54
N THR A 50 -1.06 -2.43 10.92
CA THR A 50 -2.04 -1.49 10.33
C THR A 50 -1.88 -1.35 8.83
N VAL A 51 -0.65 -1.29 8.32
CA VAL A 51 -0.36 -1.23 6.88
C VAL A 51 -0.90 -2.48 6.19
N VAL A 52 -0.55 -3.66 6.70
CA VAL A 52 -0.92 -4.93 6.07
C VAL A 52 -2.42 -5.22 6.20
N LEU A 53 -3.04 -4.88 7.33
CA LEU A 53 -4.50 -4.98 7.49
C LEU A 53 -5.26 -4.12 6.48
N SER A 54 -4.75 -2.91 6.16
CA SER A 54 -5.39 -2.07 5.14
C SER A 54 -5.36 -2.72 3.75
N VAL A 55 -4.29 -3.47 3.45
CA VAL A 55 -4.15 -4.21 2.18
C VAL A 55 -5.03 -5.47 2.17
N GLU A 56 -5.06 -6.21 3.27
CA GLU A 56 -5.86 -7.43 3.41
C GLU A 56 -7.36 -7.14 3.36
N GLN A 57 -7.81 -6.06 4.02
CA GLN A 57 -9.21 -5.60 3.97
C GLN A 57 -9.62 -5.05 2.61
N ALA A 58 -8.69 -4.58 1.81
CA ALA A 58 -8.97 -4.17 0.43
C ALA A 58 -9.35 -5.36 -0.47
N ASP A 59 -8.95 -6.58 -0.11
CA ASP A 59 -9.27 -7.83 -0.81
C ASP A 59 -9.05 -7.70 -2.34
N TRP A 60 -7.85 -7.23 -2.72
CA TRP A 60 -7.51 -6.98 -4.13
C TRP A 60 -7.56 -8.23 -4.99
N VAL A 61 -6.98 -9.30 -4.45
CA VAL A 61 -6.87 -10.61 -5.09
C VAL A 61 -6.88 -11.69 -4.03
N PRO A 62 -7.32 -12.91 -4.35
CA PRO A 62 -7.12 -14.05 -3.47
C PRO A 62 -5.63 -14.19 -3.14
N SER A 63 -5.30 -14.11 -1.87
CA SER A 63 -3.93 -14.26 -1.38
C SER A 63 -3.91 -15.00 -0.04
N PRO A 64 -2.83 -15.72 0.28
CA PRO A 64 -2.62 -16.23 1.63
C PRO A 64 -2.68 -15.10 2.66
N ASN A 65 -2.96 -15.44 3.93
CA ASN A 65 -3.10 -14.45 5.00
C ASN A 65 -1.82 -13.60 5.15
N LEU A 66 -1.91 -12.32 4.77
CA LEU A 66 -0.80 -11.38 4.74
C LEU A 66 -0.31 -11.00 6.13
N VAL A 67 -1.23 -10.96 7.12
CA VAL A 67 -0.86 -10.68 8.52
C VAL A 67 0.02 -11.79 9.10
N LYS A 68 -0.28 -13.06 8.82
CA LYS A 68 0.59 -14.18 9.23
C LYS A 68 1.96 -14.07 8.57
N LEU A 69 2.01 -13.73 7.28
CA LEU A 69 3.26 -13.54 6.55
C LEU A 69 4.08 -12.38 7.14
N LEU A 70 3.43 -11.29 7.52
CA LEU A 70 4.07 -10.16 8.21
C LEU A 70 4.75 -10.60 9.51
N PHE A 71 4.06 -11.36 10.35
CA PHE A 71 4.64 -11.85 11.61
C PHE A 71 5.83 -12.77 11.38
N ILE A 72 5.77 -13.66 10.39
CA ILE A 72 6.91 -14.53 10.02
C ILE A 72 8.09 -13.66 9.53
N ALA A 73 7.83 -12.65 8.70
CA ALA A 73 8.84 -11.73 8.22
C ALA A 73 9.51 -10.93 9.35
N MET A 74 8.71 -10.42 10.29
CA MET A 74 9.22 -9.71 11.48
C MET A 74 10.04 -10.62 12.38
N LEU A 75 9.59 -11.87 12.59
CA LEU A 75 10.31 -12.86 13.36
C LEU A 75 11.66 -13.21 12.70
N THR A 76 11.67 -13.34 11.36
CA THR A 76 12.91 -13.53 10.59
C THR A 76 13.87 -12.37 10.81
N GLY A 77 13.37 -11.14 10.77
CA GLY A 77 14.15 -9.92 11.06
C GLY A 77 14.70 -9.91 12.49
N LEU A 78 13.90 -10.33 13.47
CA LEU A 78 14.29 -10.44 14.88
C LEU A 78 15.38 -11.52 15.09
N ILE A 79 15.26 -12.65 14.42
CA ILE A 79 16.26 -13.74 14.52
C ILE A 79 17.58 -13.31 13.89
N LEU A 80 17.53 -12.79 12.65
CA LEU A 80 18.73 -12.37 11.94
C LEU A 80 19.42 -11.19 12.59
N TYR A 81 18.68 -10.26 13.21
CA TYR A 81 19.26 -9.17 14.00
C TYR A 81 20.24 -9.63 15.08
N ARG A 82 20.02 -10.80 15.68
CA ARG A 82 20.86 -11.37 16.76
C ARG A 82 22.16 -11.98 16.28
N ILE A 83 22.26 -12.27 15.00
CA ILE A 83 23.46 -12.90 14.45
C ILE A 83 24.57 -11.87 14.35
N PRO A 84 25.73 -12.04 15.00
CA PRO A 84 26.83 -11.08 15.02
C PRO A 84 27.70 -11.16 13.75
N ILE A 85 27.04 -11.15 12.59
CA ILE A 85 27.71 -11.15 11.27
C ILE A 85 27.48 -9.78 10.62
N TRP A 86 28.29 -9.45 9.63
CA TRP A 86 28.16 -8.24 8.83
C TRP A 86 26.73 -8.07 8.31
N SER A 87 26.08 -6.96 8.72
CA SER A 87 24.64 -6.78 8.53
C SER A 87 24.23 -6.82 7.06
N LEU A 88 25.07 -6.35 6.15
CA LEU A 88 24.79 -6.35 4.73
C LEU A 88 24.71 -7.79 4.14
N ALA A 89 25.44 -8.74 4.70
CA ALA A 89 25.38 -10.15 4.27
C ALA A 89 24.11 -10.88 4.72
N LEU A 90 23.47 -10.42 5.79
CA LEU A 90 22.25 -11.05 6.33
C LEU A 90 20.97 -10.61 5.62
N VAL A 91 20.97 -9.44 4.97
CA VAL A 91 19.81 -8.96 4.21
C VAL A 91 19.46 -9.91 3.05
N PRO A 92 20.40 -10.35 2.19
CA PRO A 92 20.11 -11.35 1.15
C PRO A 92 19.56 -12.65 1.70
N VAL A 93 20.03 -13.10 2.87
CA VAL A 93 19.51 -14.32 3.53
C VAL A 93 18.03 -14.13 3.92
N GLY A 94 17.69 -13.00 4.51
CA GLY A 94 16.29 -12.68 4.86
C GLY A 94 15.39 -12.54 3.62
N LEU A 95 15.90 -11.98 2.52
CA LEU A 95 15.17 -11.88 1.26
C LEU A 95 14.98 -13.26 0.60
N ALA A 96 16.02 -14.11 0.62
CA ALA A 96 15.93 -15.47 0.09
C ALA A 96 14.94 -16.33 0.90
N ALA A 97 14.95 -16.22 2.22
CA ALA A 97 13.98 -16.87 3.10
C ALA A 97 12.54 -16.41 2.77
N GLY A 98 12.36 -15.11 2.52
CA GLY A 98 11.07 -14.55 2.10
C GLY A 98 10.59 -15.12 0.78
N LEU A 99 11.45 -15.13 -0.21
CA LEU A 99 11.13 -15.71 -1.52
C LEU A 99 10.72 -17.18 -1.40
N ALA A 100 11.48 -17.97 -0.64
CA ALA A 100 11.17 -19.39 -0.44
C ALA A 100 9.80 -19.59 0.25
N ILE A 101 9.49 -18.81 1.29
CA ILE A 101 8.21 -18.87 1.99
C ILE A 101 7.05 -18.43 1.10
N ILE A 102 7.22 -17.37 0.32
CA ILE A 102 6.20 -16.86 -0.60
C ILE A 102 5.92 -17.91 -1.69
N LEU A 103 6.95 -18.47 -2.32
CA LEU A 103 6.79 -19.51 -3.32
C LEU A 103 6.11 -20.74 -2.74
N TRP A 104 6.49 -21.16 -1.53
CA TRP A 104 5.85 -22.30 -0.85
C TRP A 104 4.37 -22.03 -0.55
N GLN A 105 4.01 -20.84 -0.05
CA GLN A 105 2.62 -20.50 0.23
C GLN A 105 1.78 -20.41 -1.04
N LEU A 106 2.30 -19.81 -2.12
CA LEU A 106 1.60 -19.71 -3.39
C LEU A 106 1.45 -21.05 -4.10
N SER A 107 2.43 -21.95 -3.98
CA SER A 107 2.41 -23.27 -4.64
C SER A 107 1.30 -24.20 -4.15
N SER A 108 0.65 -23.87 -3.06
CA SER A 108 -0.46 -24.63 -2.47
C SER A 108 -1.76 -23.82 -2.38
N PHE A 109 -1.81 -22.67 -3.04
CA PHE A 109 -2.95 -21.75 -2.94
C PHE A 109 -3.82 -21.81 -4.19
N THR A 110 -5.13 -21.57 -4.03
CA THR A 110 -6.08 -21.52 -5.15
C THR A 110 -6.28 -20.09 -5.62
N ILE A 111 -5.95 -19.79 -6.87
CA ILE A 111 -6.10 -18.47 -7.47
C ILE A 111 -7.05 -18.57 -8.66
N ASN A 112 -8.07 -17.70 -8.72
CA ASN A 112 -9.11 -17.70 -9.76
C ASN A 112 -9.86 -19.04 -9.89
N GLY A 113 -10.05 -19.76 -8.78
CA GLY A 113 -10.75 -21.04 -8.78
C GLY A 113 -9.92 -22.24 -9.26
N ALA A 114 -8.66 -22.03 -9.65
CA ALA A 114 -7.73 -23.08 -10.03
C ALA A 114 -6.62 -23.22 -8.97
N PRO A 115 -6.31 -24.45 -8.50
CA PRO A 115 -5.18 -24.66 -7.62
C PRO A 115 -3.88 -24.38 -8.36
N VAL A 116 -2.91 -23.78 -7.66
CA VAL A 116 -1.54 -23.63 -8.16
C VAL A 116 -0.78 -24.89 -7.76
N GLU A 117 -0.45 -25.72 -8.73
CA GLU A 117 0.22 -27.00 -8.49
C GLU A 117 1.74 -26.86 -8.57
N GLY A 118 2.36 -26.63 -7.42
CA GLY A 118 3.81 -26.57 -7.30
C GLY A 118 4.44 -25.21 -7.60
N ALA A 119 5.73 -25.10 -7.23
CA ALA A 119 6.51 -23.88 -7.45
C ALA A 119 6.79 -23.61 -8.92
N ASP A 120 6.87 -24.66 -9.75
CA ASP A 120 7.13 -24.55 -11.17
C ASP A 120 6.01 -23.80 -11.90
N GLU A 121 4.77 -24.01 -11.50
CA GLU A 121 3.61 -23.32 -12.04
C GLU A 121 3.64 -21.83 -11.65
N VAL A 122 4.05 -21.50 -10.43
CA VAL A 122 4.23 -20.10 -10.01
C VAL A 122 5.28 -19.43 -10.89
N VAL A 123 6.43 -20.07 -11.09
CA VAL A 123 7.52 -19.53 -11.92
C VAL A 123 7.07 -19.37 -13.37
N ARG A 124 6.40 -20.37 -13.94
CA ARG A 124 5.88 -20.32 -15.30
C ARG A 124 4.90 -19.16 -15.52
N ARG A 125 3.97 -18.94 -14.58
CA ARG A 125 2.98 -17.84 -14.66
C ARG A 125 3.63 -16.48 -14.48
N LEU A 126 4.65 -16.37 -13.62
CA LEU A 126 5.45 -15.15 -13.49
C LEU A 126 6.25 -14.86 -14.78
N ASP A 127 6.81 -15.89 -15.43
CA ASP A 127 7.53 -15.72 -16.69
C ASP A 127 6.60 -15.25 -17.81
N LEU A 128 5.40 -15.82 -17.95
CA LEU A 128 4.39 -15.36 -18.88
C LEU A 128 3.97 -13.90 -18.64
N TRP A 129 3.90 -13.49 -17.37
CA TRP A 129 3.62 -12.11 -17.02
C TRP A 129 4.80 -11.18 -17.39
N LEU A 130 6.03 -11.61 -17.17
CA LEU A 130 7.23 -10.87 -17.59
C LEU A 130 7.32 -10.74 -19.12
N ASP A 131 6.94 -11.79 -19.85
CA ASP A 131 6.87 -11.75 -21.31
C ASP A 131 5.80 -10.74 -21.77
N ALA A 132 4.62 -10.74 -21.14
CA ALA A 132 3.60 -9.72 -21.42
C ALA A 132 4.11 -8.30 -21.11
N ALA A 133 4.92 -8.13 -20.05
CA ALA A 133 5.53 -6.84 -19.74
C ALA A 133 6.48 -6.36 -20.82
N ARG A 134 7.30 -7.27 -21.40
CA ARG A 134 8.28 -6.96 -22.45
C ARG A 134 7.64 -6.74 -23.81
N THR A 135 6.60 -7.51 -24.13
CA THR A 135 5.95 -7.49 -25.47
C THR A 135 4.81 -6.48 -25.59
N GLY A 136 4.47 -5.75 -24.53
CA GLY A 136 3.35 -4.80 -24.55
C GLY A 136 1.97 -5.48 -24.45
N ASN A 137 1.90 -6.78 -24.16
CA ASN A 137 0.66 -7.53 -24.05
C ASN A 137 -0.09 -7.27 -22.72
N ILE A 138 -1.39 -7.59 -22.69
CA ILE A 138 -2.23 -7.50 -21.51
C ILE A 138 -2.12 -8.80 -20.70
N SER A 139 -1.90 -8.67 -19.40
CA SER A 139 -2.01 -9.78 -18.45
C SER A 139 -3.28 -9.66 -17.61
N ILE A 140 -3.98 -10.78 -17.46
CA ILE A 140 -5.21 -10.91 -16.68
C ILE A 140 -5.04 -11.84 -15.48
N ASP A 141 -3.84 -12.40 -15.32
CA ASP A 141 -3.53 -13.32 -14.25
C ASP A 141 -3.38 -12.57 -12.91
N ALA A 142 -4.08 -13.01 -11.88
CA ALA A 142 -4.01 -12.44 -10.55
C ALA A 142 -2.77 -12.89 -9.75
N LEU A 143 -2.13 -14.02 -10.13
CA LEU A 143 -0.99 -14.58 -9.38
C LEU A 143 0.20 -13.60 -9.27
N PRO A 144 0.62 -12.89 -10.34
CA PRO A 144 1.72 -11.92 -10.22
C PRO A 144 1.42 -10.79 -9.23
N PHE A 145 0.16 -10.37 -9.14
CA PHE A 145 -0.24 -9.36 -8.16
C PHE A 145 -0.25 -9.92 -6.73
N SER A 146 -0.75 -11.13 -6.53
CA SER A 146 -0.66 -11.82 -5.22
C SER A 146 0.79 -11.97 -4.78
N PHE A 147 1.69 -12.38 -5.71
CA PHE A 147 3.13 -12.45 -5.46
C PHE A 147 3.72 -11.09 -5.09
N ALA A 148 3.35 -10.02 -5.79
CA ALA A 148 3.81 -8.66 -5.48
C ALA A 148 3.33 -8.19 -4.10
N LEU A 149 2.05 -8.43 -3.74
CA LEU A 149 1.51 -8.10 -2.41
C LEU A 149 2.23 -8.86 -1.29
N MET A 150 2.47 -10.16 -1.47
CA MET A 150 3.20 -10.97 -0.50
C MET A 150 4.65 -10.51 -0.36
N THR A 151 5.31 -10.16 -1.47
CA THR A 151 6.67 -9.60 -1.48
C THR A 151 6.71 -8.26 -0.77
N ALA A 152 5.78 -7.35 -1.04
CA ALA A 152 5.67 -6.07 -0.35
C ALA A 152 5.43 -6.24 1.15
N THR A 153 4.56 -7.19 1.54
CA THR A 153 4.29 -7.54 2.94
C THR A 153 5.55 -8.08 3.62
N TRP A 154 6.28 -8.98 2.96
CA TRP A 154 7.53 -9.52 3.47
C TRP A 154 8.58 -8.42 3.67
N LEU A 155 8.78 -7.58 2.67
CA LEU A 155 9.71 -6.46 2.75
C LEU A 155 9.34 -5.49 3.87
N THR A 156 8.06 -5.17 4.01
CA THR A 156 7.55 -4.30 5.08
C THR A 156 7.84 -4.90 6.46
N GLY A 157 7.57 -6.18 6.67
CA GLY A 157 7.82 -6.87 7.94
C GLY A 157 9.31 -7.07 8.23
N PHE A 158 10.03 -7.64 7.28
CA PHE A 158 11.45 -7.96 7.44
C PHE A 158 12.33 -6.72 7.54
N LEU A 159 12.25 -5.81 6.56
CA LEU A 159 13.04 -4.59 6.57
C LEU A 159 12.61 -3.64 7.68
N GLY A 160 11.29 -3.57 7.98
CA GLY A 160 10.79 -2.78 9.08
C GLY A 160 11.36 -3.23 10.42
N ALA A 161 11.30 -4.53 10.72
CA ALA A 161 11.92 -5.10 11.93
C ALA A 161 13.45 -4.94 11.91
N TRP A 162 14.09 -5.25 10.78
CA TRP A 162 15.54 -5.14 10.62
C TRP A 162 16.06 -3.72 10.84
N LEU A 163 15.50 -2.72 10.15
CA LEU A 163 15.92 -1.32 10.26
C LEU A 163 15.71 -0.78 11.67
N PHE A 164 14.62 -1.16 12.31
CA PHE A 164 14.32 -0.72 13.65
C PHE A 164 15.24 -1.38 14.69
N LEU A 165 15.30 -2.72 14.71
CA LEU A 165 16.04 -3.45 15.73
C LEU A 165 17.56 -3.32 15.59
N ARG A 166 18.08 -3.24 14.34
CA ARG A 166 19.51 -3.18 14.09
C ARG A 166 20.08 -1.77 14.19
N TYR A 167 19.33 -0.79 13.69
CA TYR A 167 19.82 0.59 13.56
C TYR A 167 19.01 1.61 14.40
N GLY A 168 17.95 1.19 15.06
CA GLY A 168 17.01 2.10 15.73
C GLY A 168 16.39 3.13 14.76
N ASN A 169 16.33 2.80 13.45
CA ASN A 169 15.92 3.75 12.43
C ASN A 169 14.40 3.79 12.29
N PHE A 170 13.77 4.68 13.06
CA PHE A 170 12.34 4.95 12.97
C PHE A 170 11.93 5.45 11.57
N TRP A 171 12.69 6.38 10.99
CA TRP A 171 12.31 7.01 9.72
C TRP A 171 12.24 6.02 8.56
N GLY A 172 13.17 5.07 8.50
CA GLY A 172 13.12 4.01 7.49
C GLY A 172 11.83 3.18 7.57
N VAL A 173 11.42 2.82 8.77
CA VAL A 173 10.15 2.09 9.01
C VAL A 173 8.95 2.94 8.63
N PHE A 174 8.92 4.19 9.08
CA PHE A 174 7.84 5.13 8.82
C PHE A 174 7.64 5.38 7.31
N ILE A 175 8.71 5.60 6.57
CA ILE A 175 8.62 5.81 5.12
C ILE A 175 8.16 4.53 4.42
N LEU A 176 8.74 3.38 4.78
CA LEU A 176 8.40 2.09 4.17
C LEU A 176 6.91 1.75 4.35
N GLY A 177 6.43 1.83 5.58
CA GLY A 177 5.01 1.58 5.88
C GLY A 177 4.08 2.65 5.29
N GLY A 178 4.49 3.92 5.35
CA GLY A 178 3.73 5.05 4.82
C GLY A 178 3.53 4.97 3.31
N VAL A 179 4.57 4.64 2.55
CA VAL A 179 4.45 4.44 1.10
C VAL A 179 3.48 3.30 0.79
N GLY A 180 3.61 2.16 1.47
CA GLY A 180 2.69 1.03 1.29
C GLY A 180 1.24 1.40 1.60
N LEU A 181 0.99 2.04 2.73
CA LEU A 181 -0.35 2.45 3.15
C LEU A 181 -0.96 3.49 2.21
N LEU A 182 -0.23 4.57 1.88
CA LEU A 182 -0.73 5.63 1.01
C LEU A 182 -0.99 5.12 -0.41
N SER A 183 -0.12 4.26 -0.94
CA SER A 183 -0.34 3.62 -2.23
C SER A 183 -1.65 2.82 -2.23
N ASN A 184 -1.91 2.04 -1.18
CA ASN A 184 -3.15 1.28 -1.05
C ASN A 184 -4.38 2.19 -0.92
N LEU A 185 -4.32 3.21 -0.05
CA LEU A 185 -5.45 4.12 0.20
C LEU A 185 -5.84 4.97 -1.00
N THR A 186 -4.91 5.24 -1.93
CA THR A 186 -5.19 5.97 -3.17
C THR A 186 -6.28 5.29 -4.01
N PHE A 187 -6.37 3.97 -3.95
CA PHE A 187 -7.32 3.18 -4.72
C PHE A 187 -8.55 2.72 -3.92
N LEU A 188 -8.64 3.08 -2.64
CA LEU A 188 -9.74 2.69 -1.75
C LEU A 188 -10.75 3.83 -1.56
N PRO A 189 -11.99 3.51 -1.12
CA PRO A 189 -12.98 4.52 -0.76
C PRO A 189 -12.52 5.42 0.39
N PRO A 190 -13.02 6.67 0.49
CA PRO A 190 -12.60 7.64 1.53
C PRO A 190 -12.82 7.19 2.97
N ASN A 191 -13.78 6.28 3.22
CA ASN A 191 -14.07 5.73 4.55
C ASN A 191 -12.95 4.87 5.13
N THR A 192 -11.93 4.54 4.36
CA THR A 192 -10.76 3.76 4.80
C THR A 192 -9.65 4.60 5.42
N ALA A 193 -9.84 5.92 5.53
CA ALA A 193 -8.88 6.85 6.14
C ALA A 193 -8.55 6.55 7.62
N THR A 194 -9.38 5.75 8.30
CA THR A 194 -9.13 5.27 9.67
C THR A 194 -7.78 4.54 9.80
N HIS A 195 -7.36 3.80 8.78
CA HIS A 195 -6.05 3.14 8.79
C HIS A 195 -4.90 4.16 8.82
N LEU A 196 -5.05 5.26 8.09
CA LEU A 196 -4.05 6.34 8.11
C LEU A 196 -3.97 6.99 9.49
N ALA A 197 -5.14 7.27 10.12
CA ALA A 197 -5.18 7.83 11.46
C ALA A 197 -4.47 6.92 12.48
N PHE A 198 -4.78 5.62 12.46
CA PHE A 198 -4.17 4.65 13.37
C PHE A 198 -2.68 4.44 13.10
N TYR A 199 -2.26 4.45 11.83
CA TYR A 199 -0.85 4.39 11.43
C TYR A 199 -0.08 5.59 11.97
N LEU A 200 -0.59 6.81 11.77
CA LEU A 200 0.04 8.04 12.28
C LEU A 200 0.08 8.05 13.81
N PHE A 201 -1.00 7.60 14.46
CA PHE A 201 -1.06 7.51 15.91
C PHE A 201 0.05 6.59 16.46
N THR A 202 0.15 5.37 15.95
CA THR A 202 1.18 4.41 16.38
C THR A 202 2.59 4.87 16.02
N ALA A 203 2.78 5.54 14.88
CA ALA A 203 4.06 6.10 14.46
C ALA A 203 4.50 7.26 15.36
N LEU A 204 3.60 8.19 15.73
CA LEU A 204 3.91 9.29 16.63
C LEU A 204 4.26 8.80 18.05
N LEU A 205 3.54 7.80 18.54
CA LEU A 205 3.90 7.18 19.83
C LEU A 205 5.25 6.46 19.75
N LEU A 206 5.52 5.77 18.64
CA LEU A 206 6.78 5.05 18.45
C LEU A 206 7.97 6.02 18.43
N ILE A 207 7.88 7.14 17.67
CA ILE A 207 8.96 8.12 17.62
C ILE A 207 9.16 8.80 18.98
N ALA A 208 8.07 9.14 19.67
CA ALA A 208 8.14 9.72 21.03
C ALA A 208 8.86 8.76 21.99
N ARG A 209 8.51 7.46 21.94
CA ARG A 209 9.14 6.45 22.77
C ARG A 209 10.62 6.27 22.48
N VAL A 210 10.99 6.18 21.20
CA VAL A 210 12.41 6.05 20.78
C VAL A 210 13.22 7.26 21.21
N GLN A 211 12.67 8.47 21.06
CA GLN A 211 13.35 9.69 21.49
C GLN A 211 13.51 9.76 23.02
N ALA A 212 12.49 9.36 23.77
CA ALA A 212 12.58 9.31 25.23
C ALA A 212 13.70 8.38 25.70
N ILE A 213 13.81 7.20 25.09
CA ILE A 213 14.88 6.23 25.41
C ILE A 213 16.25 6.79 25.04
N ARG A 214 16.40 7.39 23.87
CA ARG A 214 17.67 8.01 23.44
C ARG A 214 18.11 9.14 24.37
N ARG A 215 17.16 9.99 24.78
CA ARG A 215 17.44 11.06 25.77
C ARG A 215 17.87 10.49 27.12
N LYS A 216 17.18 9.43 27.58
CA LYS A 216 17.56 8.76 28.85
C LYS A 216 18.99 8.26 28.81
N HIS A 217 19.39 7.55 27.75
CA HIS A 217 20.77 7.08 27.57
C HIS A 217 21.79 8.23 27.48
N GLU A 218 21.42 9.35 26.88
CA GLU A 218 22.29 10.51 26.80
C GLU A 218 22.46 11.19 28.16
N TRP A 219 21.41 11.29 28.96
CA TRP A 219 21.46 11.80 30.32
C TRP A 219 22.30 10.90 31.24
N GLU A 220 22.13 9.59 31.14
CA GLU A 220 22.95 8.61 31.85
C GLU A 220 24.45 8.75 31.50
N ARG A 221 24.77 8.97 30.22
CA ARG A 221 26.16 9.23 29.77
C ARG A 221 26.73 10.52 30.30
N ARG A 222 25.89 11.53 30.57
CA ARG A 222 26.29 12.84 31.12
C ARG A 222 26.20 12.89 32.64
N GLU A 223 25.93 11.76 33.30
CA GLU A 223 25.78 11.62 34.75
C GLU A 223 24.70 12.55 35.34
N ILE A 224 23.68 12.93 34.55
CA ILE A 224 22.57 13.77 35.01
C ILE A 224 21.59 12.85 35.73
N LYS A 225 21.41 13.12 37.04
CA LYS A 225 20.40 12.43 37.87
C LYS A 225 19.01 12.88 37.45
N VAL A 226 18.23 11.97 36.88
CA VAL A 226 16.85 12.20 36.47
C VAL A 226 15.93 11.37 37.34
N ASP A 227 14.86 11.99 37.83
CA ASP A 227 13.87 11.34 38.68
C ASP A 227 13.03 10.36 37.85
N ASP A 228 12.76 9.16 38.41
CA ASP A 228 12.01 8.09 37.72
C ASP A 228 10.57 8.48 37.35
N HIS A 229 9.99 9.48 38.06
CA HIS A 229 8.66 10.01 37.77
C HIS A 229 8.55 10.67 36.38
N LEU A 230 9.64 11.19 35.80
CA LEU A 230 9.63 11.82 34.48
C LEU A 230 9.40 10.84 33.34
N ASN A 231 9.67 9.56 33.53
CA ASN A 231 9.42 8.54 32.50
C ASN A 231 7.92 8.28 32.28
N GLY A 232 7.11 8.33 33.30
CA GLY A 232 5.64 8.16 33.23
C GLY A 232 4.95 9.36 32.59
N LEU A 233 5.33 10.57 33.04
CA LEU A 233 4.78 11.83 32.54
C LEU A 233 5.07 11.99 31.03
N SER A 234 6.28 11.63 30.56
CA SER A 234 6.64 11.77 29.15
C SER A 234 5.80 10.90 28.20
N LEU A 235 5.31 9.74 28.63
CA LEU A 235 4.42 8.89 27.82
C LEU A 235 3.00 9.47 27.76
N THR A 236 2.47 9.96 28.88
CA THR A 236 1.15 10.57 28.93
C THR A 236 1.09 11.86 28.12
N ASP A 237 2.12 12.71 28.24
CA ASP A 237 2.23 13.96 27.49
C ASP A 237 2.38 13.66 25.98
N SER A 238 3.19 12.66 25.62
CA SER A 238 3.34 12.22 24.21
C SER A 238 2.03 11.70 23.65
N LEU A 239 1.26 10.96 24.43
CA LEU A 239 -0.06 10.48 24.04
C LEU A 239 -1.02 11.64 23.82
N ALA A 240 -1.10 12.59 24.75
CA ALA A 240 -1.97 13.75 24.65
C ALA A 240 -1.62 14.62 23.44
N ILE A 241 -0.34 14.90 23.20
CA ILE A 241 0.13 15.65 22.03
C ILE A 241 -0.19 14.89 20.74
N THR A 242 0.03 13.57 20.69
CA THR A 242 -0.27 12.73 19.54
C THR A 242 -1.75 12.79 19.18
N VAL A 243 -2.64 12.60 20.15
CA VAL A 243 -4.09 12.69 19.95
C VAL A 243 -4.47 14.09 19.47
N PHE A 244 -3.95 15.13 20.10
CA PHE A 244 -4.22 16.51 19.70
C PHE A 244 -3.80 16.79 18.25
N VAL A 245 -2.58 16.41 17.86
CA VAL A 245 -2.08 16.61 16.49
C VAL A 245 -2.94 15.89 15.47
N ILE A 246 -3.35 14.65 15.75
CA ILE A 246 -4.21 13.89 14.85
C ILE A 246 -5.60 14.54 14.73
N VAL A 247 -6.22 14.91 15.85
CA VAL A 247 -7.54 15.59 15.84
C VAL A 247 -7.47 16.86 15.02
N VAL A 248 -6.45 17.71 15.24
CA VAL A 248 -6.25 18.95 14.50
C VAL A 248 -6.03 18.66 13.01
N ALA A 249 -5.20 17.67 12.67
CA ALA A 249 -4.94 17.31 11.27
C ALA A 249 -6.20 16.83 10.52
N PHE A 250 -7.09 16.09 11.21
CA PHE A 250 -8.37 15.65 10.63
C PHE A 250 -9.44 16.75 10.63
N MET A 251 -9.32 17.78 11.49
CA MET A 251 -10.21 18.94 11.50
C MET A 251 -9.83 20.02 10.49
N LEU A 252 -8.58 20.04 10.03
CA LEU A 252 -8.17 21.00 9.00
C LEU A 252 -8.90 20.67 7.69
N PRO A 253 -9.70 21.62 7.16
CA PRO A 253 -10.33 21.41 5.87
C PRO A 253 -9.23 21.20 4.83
N MET A 254 -9.21 20.03 4.20
CA MET A 254 -8.41 19.86 2.99
C MET A 254 -8.95 20.84 1.97
N ALA A 255 -8.21 21.91 1.71
CA ALA A 255 -8.55 22.84 0.65
C ALA A 255 -8.44 22.10 -0.70
N PRO A 256 -9.58 21.69 -1.32
CA PRO A 256 -9.53 20.84 -2.51
C PRO A 256 -9.02 21.56 -3.75
N LYS A 257 -8.64 22.84 -3.65
CA LYS A 257 -8.27 23.70 -4.79
C LYS A 257 -7.15 24.66 -4.42
N TRP A 258 -6.00 24.11 -4.09
CA TRP A 258 -4.79 24.94 -4.06
C TRP A 258 -4.01 24.71 -5.34
N ASP A 259 -4.19 25.59 -6.33
CA ASP A 259 -3.64 25.46 -7.67
C ASP A 259 -2.13 25.18 -7.71
N PRO A 260 -1.25 25.84 -6.90
CA PRO A 260 0.17 25.53 -6.91
C PRO A 260 0.52 24.11 -6.45
N ALA A 261 -0.27 23.53 -5.53
CA ALA A 261 -0.08 22.15 -5.09
C ALA A 261 -0.54 21.17 -6.17
N ASN A 262 -1.59 21.50 -6.90
CA ASN A 262 -2.08 20.69 -8.01
C ASN A 262 -1.09 20.69 -9.19
N ASP A 263 -0.51 21.85 -9.53
CA ASP A 263 0.52 21.95 -10.57
C ASP A 263 1.79 21.18 -10.19
N GLY A 264 2.22 21.27 -8.94
CA GLY A 264 3.33 20.47 -8.41
C GLY A 264 3.05 18.96 -8.46
N TYR A 265 1.83 18.55 -8.11
CA TYR A 265 1.39 17.16 -8.20
C TYR A 265 1.37 16.66 -9.65
N GLU A 266 0.84 17.45 -10.59
CA GLU A 266 0.84 17.07 -12.00
C GLU A 266 2.25 16.98 -12.60
N TYR A 267 3.15 17.90 -12.24
CA TYR A 267 4.54 17.83 -12.64
C TYR A 267 5.22 16.54 -12.16
N MET A 268 4.99 16.15 -10.92
CA MET A 268 5.51 14.90 -10.37
C MET A 268 4.84 13.65 -10.96
N ARG A 269 3.56 13.74 -11.33
CA ARG A 269 2.78 12.63 -11.90
C ARG A 269 3.10 12.37 -13.38
N ASN A 270 3.49 13.38 -14.15
CA ASN A 270 3.72 13.24 -15.59
C ASN A 270 4.67 12.07 -15.97
N PRO A 271 5.84 11.93 -15.34
CA PRO A 271 6.74 10.80 -15.64
C PRO A 271 6.16 9.44 -15.18
N LEU A 272 5.18 9.45 -14.25
CA LEU A 272 4.57 8.23 -13.71
C LEU A 272 3.38 7.74 -14.55
N LYS A 273 2.88 8.52 -15.51
CA LYS A 273 1.72 8.12 -16.35
C LYS A 273 1.99 6.87 -17.17
N THR A 274 3.20 6.75 -17.73
CA THR A 274 3.59 5.55 -18.48
C THR A 274 3.61 4.32 -17.56
N MET A 275 4.09 4.48 -16.33
CA MET A 275 4.07 3.41 -15.33
C MET A 275 2.63 3.05 -14.91
N GLU A 276 1.73 4.02 -14.83
CA GLU A 276 0.31 3.81 -14.54
C GLU A 276 -0.37 3.02 -15.67
N ASP A 277 -0.09 3.36 -16.93
CA ASP A 277 -0.59 2.62 -18.09
C ASP A 277 -0.05 1.19 -18.14
N ASP A 278 1.23 0.98 -17.87
CA ASP A 278 1.85 -0.34 -17.79
C ASP A 278 1.27 -1.16 -16.63
N PHE A 279 1.06 -0.54 -15.48
CA PHE A 279 0.40 -1.18 -14.34
C PHE A 279 -1.01 -1.63 -14.70
N ASN A 280 -1.82 -0.76 -15.28
CA ASN A 280 -3.18 -1.08 -15.69
C ASN A 280 -3.23 -2.20 -16.74
N ARG A 281 -2.24 -2.27 -17.61
CA ARG A 281 -2.11 -3.31 -18.65
C ARG A 281 -1.70 -4.66 -18.06
N LEU A 282 -0.74 -4.65 -17.15
CA LEU A 282 -0.15 -5.86 -16.56
C LEU A 282 -1.01 -6.47 -15.44
N PHE A 283 -1.89 -5.66 -14.85
CA PHE A 283 -2.80 -6.06 -13.79
C PHE A 283 -4.27 -5.77 -14.18
N ALA A 284 -4.60 -5.99 -15.43
CA ALA A 284 -5.90 -5.69 -16.00
C ALA A 284 -7.06 -6.49 -15.36
N GLY A 285 -6.75 -7.65 -14.76
CA GLY A 285 -7.72 -8.50 -14.07
C GLY A 285 -8.12 -8.01 -12.66
N LEU A 286 -7.50 -6.94 -12.14
CA LEU A 286 -7.81 -6.45 -10.79
C LEU A 286 -9.18 -5.77 -10.72
N PRO A 287 -9.99 -6.03 -9.68
CA PRO A 287 -11.26 -5.34 -9.47
C PRO A 287 -11.03 -3.88 -9.08
N ALA A 288 -11.84 -2.98 -9.60
CA ALA A 288 -11.87 -1.60 -9.12
C ALA A 288 -12.55 -1.55 -7.75
N ARG A 289 -11.82 -1.11 -6.70
CA ARG A 289 -12.37 -1.00 -5.33
C ARG A 289 -12.95 0.38 -5.03
N ARG A 290 -12.49 1.41 -5.71
CA ARG A 290 -13.04 2.74 -5.56
C ARG A 290 -14.25 2.88 -6.49
N PRO A 291 -15.45 3.17 -5.99
CA PRO A 291 -16.58 3.51 -6.82
C PRO A 291 -16.24 4.82 -7.53
N MET A 292 -15.98 4.75 -8.81
CA MET A 292 -15.84 5.95 -9.64
C MET A 292 -17.14 6.16 -10.39
N GLY A 293 -17.69 7.36 -10.29
CA GLY A 293 -18.88 7.75 -11.04
C GLY A 293 -18.67 7.65 -12.55
N PHE A 294 -17.42 7.80 -12.98
CA PHE A 294 -17.05 7.67 -14.37
C PHE A 294 -15.62 7.12 -14.48
N ARG A 295 -15.45 6.04 -15.24
CA ARG A 295 -14.15 5.44 -15.52
C ARG A 295 -13.76 5.73 -16.95
N ILE A 296 -12.82 6.63 -17.14
CA ILE A 296 -12.11 6.75 -18.42
C ILE A 296 -10.95 5.76 -18.36
N TRP A 297 -11.02 4.75 -19.21
CA TRP A 297 -9.93 3.82 -19.39
C TRP A 297 -8.71 4.57 -19.96
N GLY A 298 -7.52 4.18 -19.55
CA GLY A 298 -6.26 4.66 -20.12
C GLY A 298 -6.08 4.18 -21.58
N ASN A 299 -4.84 3.95 -21.98
CA ASN A 299 -4.54 3.42 -23.32
C ASN A 299 -4.98 1.97 -23.51
N VAL A 300 -5.40 1.32 -22.43
CA VAL A 300 -5.82 -0.08 -22.39
C VAL A 300 -7.21 -0.20 -21.78
N MET A 301 -8.14 -0.84 -22.48
CA MET A 301 -9.44 -1.24 -21.97
C MET A 301 -9.49 -2.76 -21.89
N ALA A 302 -9.16 -3.32 -20.73
CA ALA A 302 -9.28 -4.75 -20.49
C ALA A 302 -10.74 -5.16 -20.39
N LEU A 303 -11.11 -6.30 -21.00
CA LEU A 303 -12.48 -6.85 -20.97
C LEU A 303 -12.72 -7.74 -19.75
N GLN A 304 -11.93 -7.61 -18.71
CA GLN A 304 -12.05 -8.35 -17.46
C GLN A 304 -12.09 -7.42 -16.26
N GLY A 305 -12.67 -7.94 -15.18
CA GLY A 305 -12.86 -7.21 -13.94
C GLY A 305 -14.31 -6.80 -13.73
N SER A 306 -14.67 -6.58 -12.46
CA SER A 306 -16.01 -6.13 -12.09
C SER A 306 -16.11 -4.62 -12.29
N ILE A 307 -17.10 -4.19 -13.03
CA ILE A 307 -17.47 -2.78 -13.16
C ILE A 307 -18.61 -2.52 -12.17
N TYR A 308 -18.42 -1.58 -11.27
CA TYR A 308 -19.45 -1.11 -10.34
C TYR A 308 -19.95 0.27 -10.81
N PRO A 309 -20.96 0.31 -11.69
CA PRO A 309 -21.53 1.58 -12.13
C PRO A 309 -22.19 2.28 -10.94
N THR A 310 -22.02 3.57 -10.85
CA THR A 310 -22.68 4.42 -9.85
C THR A 310 -23.72 5.29 -10.52
N THR A 311 -24.66 5.77 -9.75
CA THR A 311 -25.69 6.75 -10.21
C THR A 311 -25.19 8.20 -10.05
N THR A 312 -23.91 8.40 -9.77
CA THR A 312 -23.33 9.73 -9.60
C THR A 312 -23.34 10.48 -10.93
N GLN A 313 -23.88 11.68 -10.93
CA GLN A 313 -23.84 12.57 -12.10
C GLN A 313 -22.39 12.99 -12.36
N VAL A 314 -21.96 12.82 -13.61
CA VAL A 314 -20.57 13.09 -14.02
C VAL A 314 -20.44 14.25 -14.98
N LEU A 315 -21.49 14.52 -15.75
CA LEU A 315 -21.53 15.66 -16.69
C LEU A 315 -22.98 16.07 -16.94
N TRP A 316 -23.14 17.34 -17.30
CA TRP A 316 -24.37 17.88 -17.87
C TRP A 316 -24.14 18.12 -19.36
N VAL A 317 -25.11 17.75 -20.17
CA VAL A 317 -25.08 18.03 -21.60
C VAL A 317 -26.34 18.72 -22.01
N ASP A 318 -26.18 19.87 -22.66
CA ASP A 318 -27.27 20.57 -23.34
C ASP A 318 -27.16 20.23 -24.82
N SER A 319 -28.10 19.47 -25.32
CA SER A 319 -28.10 18.93 -26.69
C SER A 319 -29.51 18.83 -27.23
N PRO A 320 -29.74 19.13 -28.53
CA PRO A 320 -31.05 19.01 -29.16
C PRO A 320 -31.56 17.58 -29.32
N ALA A 321 -30.69 16.58 -29.11
CA ALA A 321 -31.04 15.16 -29.21
C ALA A 321 -30.28 14.31 -28.17
N GLU A 322 -30.87 13.19 -27.76
CA GLU A 322 -30.20 12.19 -26.94
C GLU A 322 -29.15 11.45 -27.77
N MET A 323 -27.90 11.41 -27.26
CA MET A 323 -26.78 10.79 -27.95
C MET A 323 -25.86 10.08 -26.97
N TYR A 324 -25.00 9.19 -27.50
CA TYR A 324 -23.92 8.60 -26.73
C TYR A 324 -22.69 9.51 -26.74
N TRP A 325 -22.12 9.75 -25.56
CA TRP A 325 -20.96 10.64 -25.39
C TRP A 325 -19.67 9.85 -25.34
N LYS A 326 -18.83 10.03 -26.33
CA LYS A 326 -17.55 9.35 -26.49
C LYS A 326 -16.46 10.16 -25.81
N ALA A 327 -15.68 9.50 -24.95
CA ALA A 327 -14.52 10.07 -24.28
C ALA A 327 -13.20 9.55 -24.84
N ARG A 328 -13.20 8.38 -25.48
CA ARG A 328 -12.01 7.73 -26.03
C ARG A 328 -12.35 6.69 -27.09
N THR A 329 -11.38 6.46 -27.98
CA THR A 329 -11.45 5.45 -29.03
C THR A 329 -10.32 4.44 -28.85
N TYR A 330 -10.56 3.19 -29.22
CA TYR A 330 -9.58 2.13 -29.22
C TYR A 330 -9.56 1.50 -30.61
N SER A 331 -8.37 1.11 -31.09
CA SER A 331 -8.15 0.66 -32.45
C SER A 331 -7.85 -0.82 -32.57
N THR A 332 -7.09 -1.38 -31.62
CA THR A 332 -6.57 -2.73 -31.72
C THR A 332 -7.14 -3.64 -30.63
N TYR A 333 -7.72 -4.77 -31.06
CA TYR A 333 -8.17 -5.83 -30.17
C TYR A 333 -7.17 -6.99 -30.15
N ASN A 334 -6.72 -7.42 -28.95
CA ASN A 334 -5.72 -8.48 -28.78
C ASN A 334 -6.25 -9.77 -28.14
N GLY A 335 -7.56 -9.97 -28.12
CA GLY A 335 -8.21 -11.14 -27.49
C GLY A 335 -8.41 -11.02 -25.97
N LYS A 336 -7.78 -10.07 -25.29
CA LYS A 336 -7.89 -9.83 -23.84
C LYS A 336 -8.44 -8.44 -23.52
N GLY A 337 -8.38 -7.52 -24.49
CA GLY A 337 -8.84 -6.14 -24.35
C GLY A 337 -8.57 -5.33 -25.59
N TRP A 338 -8.92 -4.06 -25.50
CA TRP A 338 -8.70 -3.07 -26.53
C TRP A 338 -7.53 -2.15 -26.18
N LEU A 339 -6.71 -1.85 -27.17
CA LEU A 339 -5.58 -0.92 -27.09
C LEU A 339 -5.89 0.30 -27.96
N SER A 340 -5.53 1.50 -27.47
CA SER A 340 -5.48 2.68 -28.35
C SER A 340 -4.11 2.75 -29.00
N ASP A 341 -4.07 3.20 -30.26
CA ASP A 341 -2.81 3.47 -30.96
C ASP A 341 -2.02 4.60 -30.28
N HIS A 342 -0.74 4.71 -30.61
CA HIS A 342 0.07 5.83 -30.21
C HIS A 342 -0.55 7.13 -30.77
N THR A 343 -1.08 7.94 -29.88
CA THR A 343 -1.61 9.27 -30.21
C THR A 343 -0.50 10.28 -30.06
N VAL A 344 -0.23 11.05 -31.12
CA VAL A 344 0.61 12.25 -31.04
C VAL A 344 -0.29 13.36 -30.55
N THR A 345 0.09 14.04 -29.48
CA THR A 345 -0.69 15.15 -28.92
C THR A 345 -0.13 16.46 -29.48
N GLU A 346 -0.93 17.18 -30.25
CA GLU A 346 -0.56 18.45 -30.82
C GLU A 346 -1.48 19.56 -30.33
N PRO A 347 -0.95 20.77 -30.00
CA PRO A 347 -1.78 21.91 -29.65
C PRO A 347 -2.42 22.49 -30.91
N LEU A 348 -3.74 22.62 -30.91
CA LEU A 348 -4.50 23.16 -32.06
C LEU A 348 -4.88 24.62 -31.93
N GLY A 349 -4.58 25.26 -30.78
CA GLY A 349 -4.96 26.60 -30.49
C GLY A 349 -6.43 26.80 -30.15
N TYR A 350 -6.87 28.06 -30.07
CA TYR A 350 -8.23 28.42 -29.72
C TYR A 350 -9.18 28.24 -30.91
N ALA A 351 -10.33 27.62 -30.64
CA ALA A 351 -11.40 27.40 -31.60
C ALA A 351 -10.95 26.70 -32.91
N PRO A 352 -10.26 25.56 -32.83
CA PRO A 352 -9.81 24.88 -34.02
C PRO A 352 -10.97 24.28 -34.80
N GLU A 353 -10.92 24.44 -36.13
CA GLU A 353 -11.81 23.75 -37.05
C GLU A 353 -11.12 22.47 -37.55
N PHE A 354 -11.76 21.34 -37.27
CA PHE A 354 -11.22 20.03 -37.70
C PHE A 354 -11.62 19.76 -39.14
N THR A 355 -10.66 19.79 -40.04
CA THR A 355 -10.89 19.45 -41.45
C THR A 355 -11.16 17.98 -41.59
N GLN A 356 -12.40 17.61 -41.83
CA GLN A 356 -12.79 16.22 -42.03
C GLN A 356 -12.55 15.78 -43.49
N ARG A 357 -12.06 14.58 -43.67
CA ARG A 357 -12.03 13.89 -44.97
C ARG A 357 -13.46 13.48 -45.35
N GLY A 358 -14.15 14.31 -46.11
CA GLY A 358 -15.47 14.04 -46.69
C GLY A 358 -16.62 14.18 -45.68
N VAL A 359 -17.57 15.00 -45.99
CA VAL A 359 -18.84 15.05 -45.23
C VAL A 359 -19.68 13.87 -45.69
N ASP A 360 -19.92 12.93 -44.77
CA ASP A 360 -20.86 11.85 -44.99
C ASP A 360 -22.27 12.46 -45.12
N PRO A 361 -22.99 12.31 -46.24
CA PRO A 361 -24.31 12.92 -46.43
C PRO A 361 -25.38 12.40 -45.47
N LEU A 362 -25.09 11.33 -44.75
CA LEU A 362 -25.98 10.75 -43.71
C LEU A 362 -25.73 11.33 -42.30
N ARG A 363 -24.75 12.24 -42.15
CA ARG A 363 -24.44 12.88 -40.87
C ARG A 363 -25.09 14.23 -40.75
N ILE A 364 -25.66 14.48 -39.59
CA ILE A 364 -26.29 15.78 -39.25
C ILE A 364 -25.34 16.51 -38.31
N GLU A 365 -25.11 17.78 -38.57
CA GLU A 365 -24.34 18.67 -37.68
C GLU A 365 -25.17 19.00 -36.46
N VAL A 366 -24.63 18.79 -35.28
CA VAL A 366 -25.28 19.05 -34.00
C VAL A 366 -24.37 19.89 -33.12
N SER A 367 -24.91 20.99 -32.62
CA SER A 367 -24.25 21.85 -31.62
C SER A 367 -24.74 21.46 -30.23
N TYR A 368 -23.81 21.26 -29.28
CA TYR A 368 -24.11 20.93 -27.91
C TYR A 368 -23.08 21.48 -26.96
N THR A 369 -23.45 21.62 -25.69
CA THR A 369 -22.54 22.08 -24.63
C THR A 369 -22.38 21.01 -23.58
N VAL A 370 -21.13 20.68 -23.26
CA VAL A 370 -20.80 19.69 -22.22
C VAL A 370 -20.19 20.40 -21.01
N THR A 371 -20.79 20.25 -19.85
CA THR A 371 -20.29 20.76 -18.56
C THR A 371 -19.91 19.58 -17.66
N PRO A 372 -18.61 19.25 -17.54
CA PRO A 372 -18.18 18.21 -16.63
C PRO A 372 -18.35 18.66 -15.16
N LEU A 373 -18.85 17.78 -14.31
CA LEU A 373 -19.01 18.00 -12.87
C LEU A 373 -17.74 17.67 -12.07
N TYR A 374 -16.67 17.27 -12.75
CA TYR A 374 -15.35 17.01 -12.18
C TYR A 374 -14.27 17.58 -13.10
N ALA A 375 -13.07 17.78 -12.55
CA ALA A 375 -11.93 18.24 -13.35
C ALA A 375 -11.59 17.18 -14.42
N SER A 376 -11.81 17.49 -15.69
CA SER A 376 -11.54 16.61 -16.82
C SER A 376 -10.69 17.34 -17.85
N LYS A 377 -9.65 16.66 -18.34
CA LYS A 377 -8.85 17.08 -19.49
C LYS A 377 -9.29 16.37 -20.78
N LYS A 378 -10.44 15.68 -20.75
CA LYS A 378 -10.97 14.96 -21.90
C LYS A 378 -12.12 15.72 -22.54
N LEU A 379 -12.10 15.77 -23.85
CA LEU A 379 -13.20 16.25 -24.65
C LEU A 379 -14.23 15.12 -24.79
N PHE A 380 -15.50 15.42 -24.55
CA PHE A 380 -16.60 14.50 -24.78
C PHE A 380 -17.30 14.86 -26.08
N SER A 381 -17.47 13.92 -26.97
CA SER A 381 -18.09 14.15 -28.27
C SER A 381 -19.14 13.07 -28.58
N ALA A 382 -20.15 13.43 -29.34
CA ALA A 382 -21.14 12.49 -29.85
C ALA A 382 -20.53 11.56 -30.91
N ASP A 383 -19.70 12.12 -31.79
CA ASP A 383 -18.98 11.37 -32.84
C ASP A 383 -17.73 12.15 -33.26
N GLN A 384 -17.66 12.56 -34.52
CA GLN A 384 -16.56 13.38 -35.03
C GLN A 384 -16.77 14.84 -34.62
N VAL A 385 -15.73 15.43 -34.10
CA VAL A 385 -15.73 16.83 -33.71
C VAL A 385 -15.41 17.67 -34.93
N ARG A 386 -16.18 18.74 -35.18
CA ARG A 386 -15.93 19.71 -36.25
C ARG A 386 -15.33 21.00 -35.68
N PHE A 387 -15.84 21.46 -34.57
CA PHE A 387 -15.43 22.70 -33.96
C PHE A 387 -15.49 22.60 -32.44
N VAL A 388 -14.60 23.31 -31.75
CA VAL A 388 -14.57 23.44 -30.29
C VAL A 388 -14.29 24.90 -29.93
N ASP A 389 -14.99 25.42 -28.93
CA ASP A 389 -14.96 26.82 -28.50
C ASP A 389 -13.81 27.18 -27.54
N ARG A 390 -12.80 26.32 -27.40
CA ARG A 390 -11.66 26.55 -26.51
C ARG A 390 -10.38 25.85 -26.98
N ASP A 391 -9.26 26.23 -26.38
CA ASP A 391 -7.98 25.58 -26.65
C ASP A 391 -8.04 24.09 -26.34
N VAL A 392 -7.64 23.26 -27.29
CA VAL A 392 -7.58 21.81 -27.16
C VAL A 392 -6.24 21.27 -27.65
N MET A 393 -5.86 20.14 -27.09
CA MET A 393 -4.78 19.30 -27.55
C MET A 393 -5.37 18.01 -28.12
N ILE A 394 -4.94 17.61 -29.28
CA ILE A 394 -5.38 16.40 -29.99
C ILE A 394 -4.27 15.39 -30.06
#